data_1cc2c6d246bf3d153224ef95b65a8ed6
#
_entry.id   1cc2c6d246bf3d153224ef95b65a8ed6
#
_cell.length_a   1.000
_cell.length_b   1.000
_cell.length_c   1.000
_cell.angle_alpha   90.00
_cell.angle_beta   90.00
_cell.angle_gamma   90.00
#
_symmetry.space_group_name_H-M   'P 1'
#
loop_
_entity.id
_entity.type
_entity.pdbx_description
1 polymer ?
#
loop_
_entity_poly.entity_id
_entity_poly.type
_entity_poly.pdbx_seq_one_letter_code
_entity_poly.pdbx_strand_id
1 'polypeptide(L)'
;VIDIRNWLKECGSPEGEVEIIAKIESRAGVNNIDEILEASDGIMVARGDLGVEIPFEEVPNIQKTIIHKCRIQGKRSITATEMLESMIKNPRPTRAEISDVANAVYDGSSAIMLSGETAAGEHPVEAVKAMAKIAEQAEKNTQYINYIKPEDYHIKNLSEALSHSACTLAQDIGAKLIVACTRSGYTAKLVSRFRPMIDIIGMTTDERAYRKLALSWGVIPVMSEEFSSVDVLFHFGKCAAIATGLVKKGDKIVLTGGKPNGKSGNANLISVETI
;
A
#
# COMPACT_ATOMS: atom_id res chain seq x y z
N VAL A 1 0.24 8.26 19.97
CA VAL A 1 0.95 8.51 18.70
C VAL A 1 1.80 9.78 18.82
N ILE A 2 1.22 10.90 19.23
CA ILE A 2 1.92 12.19 19.35
C ILE A 2 3.13 12.07 20.30
N ASP A 3 2.99 11.44 21.46
CA ASP A 3 4.08 11.25 22.42
C ASP A 3 5.24 10.44 21.81
N ILE A 4 4.94 9.42 21.02
CA ILE A 4 5.96 8.63 20.31
C ILE A 4 6.68 9.49 19.28
N ARG A 5 5.97 10.35 18.53
CA ARG A 5 6.61 11.29 17.59
C ARG A 5 7.53 12.27 18.30
N ASN A 6 7.08 12.82 19.42
CA ASN A 6 7.89 13.72 20.23
C ASN A 6 9.14 13.03 20.76
N TRP A 7 8.98 11.82 21.29
CA TRP A 7 10.11 11.01 21.75
C TRP A 7 11.10 10.68 20.63
N LEU A 8 10.64 10.29 19.45
CA LEU A 8 11.51 10.05 18.28
C LEU A 8 12.30 11.32 17.91
N LYS A 9 11.66 12.48 17.96
CA LYS A 9 12.32 13.77 17.73
C LYS A 9 13.38 14.07 18.78
N GLU A 10 13.09 13.80 20.06
CA GLU A 10 14.05 13.94 21.17
C GLU A 10 15.25 13.00 21.00
N CYS A 11 15.04 11.79 20.46
CA CYS A 11 16.08 10.84 20.10
C CYS A 11 16.87 11.22 18.84
N GLY A 12 16.57 12.37 18.22
CA GLY A 12 17.28 12.85 17.03
C GLY A 12 16.83 12.24 15.72
N SER A 13 15.70 11.51 15.69
CA SER A 13 15.14 11.00 14.42
C SER A 13 14.47 12.14 13.64
N PRO A 14 14.87 12.39 12.40
CA PRO A 14 14.21 13.40 11.56
C PRO A 14 12.73 13.12 11.38
N GLU A 15 11.94 14.17 11.21
CA GLU A 15 10.51 14.04 10.96
C GLU A 15 10.24 13.20 9.69
N GLY A 16 9.35 12.22 9.83
CA GLY A 16 9.00 11.29 8.75
C GLY A 16 10.04 10.19 8.47
N GLU A 17 11.14 10.12 9.23
CA GLU A 17 12.11 9.03 9.12
C GLU A 17 11.50 7.69 9.51
N VAL A 18 10.80 7.64 10.66
CA VAL A 18 10.08 6.47 11.14
C VAL A 18 8.59 6.67 10.93
N GLU A 19 7.94 5.74 10.24
CA GLU A 19 6.49 5.73 10.12
C GLU A 19 5.86 5.01 11.32
N ILE A 20 4.79 5.59 11.86
CA ILE A 20 4.04 5.05 13.00
C ILE A 20 2.75 4.43 12.48
N ILE A 21 2.61 3.12 12.62
CA ILE A 21 1.37 2.40 12.34
C ILE A 21 0.63 2.21 13.67
N ALA A 22 -0.50 2.90 13.83
CA ALA A 22 -1.30 2.77 15.05
C ALA A 22 -2.13 1.49 15.01
N LYS A 23 -2.03 0.70 16.06
CA LYS A 23 -2.77 -0.56 16.23
C LYS A 23 -4.13 -0.25 16.87
N ILE A 24 -5.23 -0.60 16.19
CA ILE A 24 -6.60 -0.43 16.69
C ILE A 24 -7.08 -1.77 17.22
N GLU A 25 -7.31 -1.83 18.51
CA GLU A 25 -7.60 -3.05 19.26
C GLU A 25 -8.62 -2.85 20.38
N SER A 26 -9.26 -1.68 20.46
CA SER A 26 -10.23 -1.37 21.50
C SER A 26 -11.36 -0.48 21.01
N ARG A 27 -12.48 -0.46 21.75
CA ARG A 27 -13.61 0.45 21.49
C ARG A 27 -13.18 1.92 21.47
N ALA A 28 -12.30 2.31 22.39
CA ALA A 28 -11.78 3.67 22.44
C ALA A 28 -10.98 4.02 21.17
N GLY A 29 -10.17 3.09 20.67
CA GLY A 29 -9.44 3.27 19.39
C GLY A 29 -10.37 3.43 18.20
N VAL A 30 -11.46 2.65 18.14
CA VAL A 30 -12.47 2.75 17.08
C VAL A 30 -13.20 4.10 17.13
N ASN A 31 -13.61 4.56 18.32
CA ASN A 31 -14.32 5.81 18.48
C ASN A 31 -13.49 7.04 18.12
N ASN A 32 -12.18 6.97 18.31
CA ASN A 32 -11.24 8.06 18.02
C ASN A 32 -10.42 7.82 16.74
N ILE A 33 -10.92 6.97 15.84
CA ILE A 33 -10.16 6.53 14.65
C ILE A 33 -9.71 7.71 13.77
N ASP A 34 -10.50 8.75 13.63
CA ASP A 34 -10.17 9.87 12.75
C ASP A 34 -8.96 10.67 13.28
N GLU A 35 -8.92 10.96 14.59
CA GLU A 35 -7.80 11.63 15.24
C GLU A 35 -6.53 10.76 15.25
N ILE A 36 -6.69 9.46 15.51
CA ILE A 36 -5.58 8.51 15.47
C ILE A 36 -5.03 8.40 14.06
N LEU A 37 -5.91 8.33 13.07
CA LEU A 37 -5.51 8.26 11.67
C LEU A 37 -4.80 9.54 11.24
N GLU A 38 -5.25 10.71 11.66
CA GLU A 38 -4.58 11.97 11.37
C GLU A 38 -3.15 11.99 11.91
N ALA A 39 -2.95 11.56 13.16
CA ALA A 39 -1.67 11.57 13.84
C ALA A 39 -0.69 10.48 13.38
N SER A 40 -1.15 9.37 12.79
CA SER A 40 -0.36 8.21 12.40
C SER A 40 -0.05 8.17 10.89
N ASP A 41 0.87 7.30 10.46
CA ASP A 41 1.21 7.08 9.05
C ASP A 41 0.41 5.93 8.42
N GLY A 42 -0.24 5.14 9.27
CA GLY A 42 -1.12 4.05 8.90
C GLY A 42 -1.80 3.43 10.11
N ILE A 43 -2.69 2.49 9.85
CA ILE A 43 -3.46 1.78 10.86
C ILE A 43 -3.28 0.27 10.70
N MET A 44 -3.16 -0.43 11.81
CA MET A 44 -3.31 -1.88 11.87
C MET A 44 -4.63 -2.23 12.54
N VAL A 45 -5.48 -2.98 11.86
CA VAL A 45 -6.69 -3.56 12.42
C VAL A 45 -6.32 -4.89 13.08
N ALA A 46 -6.22 -4.88 14.40
CA ALA A 46 -5.83 -6.05 15.21
C ALA A 46 -7.10 -6.80 15.65
N ARG A 47 -7.59 -7.69 14.79
CA ARG A 47 -8.92 -8.31 14.92
C ARG A 47 -9.07 -9.18 16.14
N GLY A 48 -8.04 -9.93 16.53
CA GLY A 48 -8.06 -10.78 17.71
C GLY A 48 -8.33 -9.97 18.99
N ASP A 49 -7.49 -8.95 19.25
CA ASP A 49 -7.66 -8.09 20.43
C ASP A 49 -8.96 -7.28 20.35
N LEU A 50 -9.30 -6.79 19.15
CA LEU A 50 -10.53 -6.02 18.93
C LEU A 50 -11.78 -6.85 19.20
N GLY A 51 -11.81 -8.14 18.82
CA GLY A 51 -12.94 -9.05 19.04
C GLY A 51 -13.15 -9.44 20.50
N VAL A 52 -12.16 -9.19 21.37
CA VAL A 52 -12.31 -9.33 22.83
C VAL A 52 -12.96 -8.09 23.44
N GLU A 53 -12.65 -6.91 22.90
CA GLU A 53 -13.08 -5.61 23.42
C GLU A 53 -14.45 -5.15 22.92
N ILE A 54 -14.90 -5.66 21.78
CA ILE A 54 -16.16 -5.27 21.13
C ILE A 54 -16.95 -6.52 20.71
N PRO A 55 -18.28 -6.42 20.49
CA PRO A 55 -19.07 -7.51 19.92
C PRO A 55 -18.44 -8.00 18.61
N PHE A 56 -18.19 -9.31 18.50
CA PHE A 56 -17.44 -9.89 17.37
C PHE A 56 -18.14 -9.63 16.02
N GLU A 57 -19.46 -9.51 16.00
CA GLU A 57 -20.25 -9.20 14.82
C GLU A 57 -20.02 -7.79 14.25
N GLU A 58 -19.46 -6.87 15.05
CA GLU A 58 -19.13 -5.53 14.60
C GLU A 58 -17.76 -5.48 13.90
N VAL A 59 -16.84 -6.40 14.20
CA VAL A 59 -15.46 -6.40 13.73
C VAL A 59 -15.35 -6.28 12.21
N PRO A 60 -16.11 -7.02 11.38
CA PRO A 60 -16.01 -6.91 9.93
C PRO A 60 -16.37 -5.51 9.39
N ASN A 61 -17.39 -4.88 9.96
CA ASN A 61 -17.81 -3.54 9.57
C ASN A 61 -16.78 -2.47 9.96
N ILE A 62 -16.20 -2.61 11.15
CA ILE A 62 -15.14 -1.72 11.64
C ILE A 62 -13.90 -1.87 10.76
N GLN A 63 -13.48 -3.09 10.41
CA GLN A 63 -12.39 -3.36 9.47
C GLN A 63 -12.59 -2.60 8.16
N LYS A 64 -13.74 -2.78 7.51
CA LYS A 64 -14.07 -2.11 6.25
C LYS A 64 -14.02 -0.59 6.38
N THR A 65 -14.59 -0.05 7.45
CA THR A 65 -14.60 1.40 7.71
C THR A 65 -13.19 1.96 7.90
N ILE A 66 -12.34 1.28 8.67
CA ILE A 66 -10.96 1.72 8.90
C ILE A 66 -10.16 1.66 7.59
N ILE A 67 -10.24 0.57 6.84
CA ILE A 67 -9.55 0.41 5.56
C ILE A 67 -9.97 1.51 4.58
N HIS A 68 -11.27 1.78 4.48
CA HIS A 68 -11.81 2.84 3.63
C HIS A 68 -11.25 4.23 4.01
N LYS A 69 -11.29 4.58 5.31
CA LYS A 69 -10.73 5.83 5.82
C LYS A 69 -9.23 5.97 5.52
N CYS A 70 -8.46 4.90 5.70
CA CYS A 70 -7.03 4.87 5.36
C CYS A 70 -6.81 5.17 3.87
N ARG A 71 -7.57 4.54 2.99
CA ARG A 71 -7.46 4.74 1.54
C ARG A 71 -7.77 6.18 1.14
N ILE A 72 -8.88 6.76 1.66
CA ILE A 72 -9.24 8.15 1.37
C ILE A 72 -8.13 9.11 1.78
N GLN A 73 -7.48 8.88 2.92
CA GLN A 73 -6.38 9.72 3.39
C GLN A 73 -5.01 9.38 2.78
N GLY A 74 -4.93 8.34 1.92
CA GLY A 74 -3.67 7.88 1.36
C GLY A 74 -2.71 7.28 2.39
N LYS A 75 -3.26 6.72 3.48
CA LYS A 75 -2.50 6.05 4.54
C LYS A 75 -2.60 4.55 4.40
N ARG A 76 -1.61 3.83 4.95
CA ARG A 76 -1.57 2.37 4.87
C ARG A 76 -2.53 1.75 5.86
N SER A 77 -3.14 0.63 5.47
CA SER A 77 -3.90 -0.24 6.36
C SER A 77 -3.30 -1.64 6.36
N ILE A 78 -3.16 -2.22 7.54
CA ILE A 78 -2.72 -3.61 7.71
C ILE A 78 -3.86 -4.36 8.37
N THR A 79 -4.36 -5.43 7.74
CA THR A 79 -5.31 -6.36 8.37
C THR A 79 -4.52 -7.50 9.00
N ALA A 80 -4.67 -7.67 10.31
CA ALA A 80 -3.83 -8.52 11.12
C ALA A 80 -4.64 -9.43 12.02
N THR A 81 -4.00 -10.53 12.44
CA THR A 81 -4.47 -11.56 13.35
C THR A 81 -5.61 -12.43 12.81
N GLU A 82 -5.62 -13.70 13.20
CA GLU A 82 -6.66 -14.68 12.83
C GLU A 82 -6.87 -14.79 11.30
N MET A 83 -5.79 -14.68 10.52
CA MET A 83 -5.88 -14.74 9.06
C MET A 83 -5.87 -16.19 8.56
N LEU A 84 -4.89 -16.98 8.99
CA LEU A 84 -4.71 -18.40 8.68
C LEU A 84 -4.38 -19.19 9.96
N GLU A 85 -5.08 -18.91 11.03
CA GLU A 85 -4.81 -19.40 12.40
C GLU A 85 -4.68 -20.93 12.46
N SER A 86 -5.50 -21.67 11.69
CA SER A 86 -5.41 -23.13 11.62
C SER A 86 -4.06 -23.62 11.12
N MET A 87 -3.33 -22.80 10.35
CA MET A 87 -2.01 -23.13 9.81
C MET A 87 -0.88 -23.06 10.84
N ILE A 88 -1.16 -22.66 12.07
CA ILE A 88 -0.21 -22.86 13.19
C ILE A 88 0.12 -24.35 13.32
N LYS A 89 -0.88 -25.22 13.14
CA LYS A 89 -0.73 -26.68 13.27
C LYS A 89 -1.01 -27.48 11.98
N ASN A 90 -1.74 -26.90 11.03
CA ASN A 90 -2.13 -27.61 9.83
C ASN A 90 -1.38 -27.08 8.59
N PRO A 91 -1.00 -27.94 7.65
CA PRO A 91 -0.27 -27.50 6.44
C PRO A 91 -1.15 -26.79 5.40
N ARG A 92 -2.45 -26.69 5.64
CA ARG A 92 -3.43 -26.04 4.74
C ARG A 92 -4.47 -25.27 5.54
N PRO A 93 -4.89 -24.09 5.03
CA PRO A 93 -5.93 -23.29 5.68
C PRO A 93 -7.32 -23.91 5.47
N THR A 94 -8.25 -23.50 6.32
CA THR A 94 -9.68 -23.76 6.16
C THR A 94 -10.27 -22.93 5.01
N ARG A 95 -11.45 -23.30 4.52
CA ARG A 95 -12.17 -22.52 3.49
C ARG A 95 -12.61 -21.15 4.02
N ALA A 96 -12.95 -21.06 5.30
CA ALA A 96 -13.32 -19.80 5.94
C ALA A 96 -12.15 -18.82 5.97
N GLU A 97 -10.95 -19.27 6.34
CA GLU A 97 -9.73 -18.49 6.33
C GLU A 97 -9.33 -18.02 4.92
N ILE A 98 -9.46 -18.90 3.92
CA ILE A 98 -9.24 -18.51 2.51
C ILE A 98 -10.18 -17.37 2.11
N SER A 99 -11.45 -17.45 2.50
CA SER A 99 -12.44 -16.40 2.22
C SER A 99 -12.13 -15.12 2.97
N ASP A 100 -11.64 -15.20 4.20
CA ASP A 100 -11.31 -14.05 5.02
C ASP A 100 -10.10 -13.29 4.47
N VAL A 101 -9.02 -14.00 4.11
CA VAL A 101 -7.87 -13.39 3.43
C VAL A 101 -8.29 -12.70 2.13
N ALA A 102 -9.10 -13.35 1.30
CA ALA A 102 -9.61 -12.76 0.07
C ALA A 102 -10.44 -11.50 0.34
N ASN A 103 -11.31 -11.52 1.36
CA ASN A 103 -12.10 -10.36 1.76
C ASN A 103 -11.24 -9.19 2.23
N ALA A 104 -10.17 -9.42 3.00
CA ALA A 104 -9.24 -8.37 3.40
C ALA A 104 -8.57 -7.69 2.18
N VAL A 105 -8.28 -8.45 1.12
CA VAL A 105 -7.79 -7.93 -0.16
C VAL A 105 -8.87 -7.13 -0.87
N TYR A 106 -10.10 -7.65 -0.97
CA TYR A 106 -11.23 -6.95 -1.60
C TYR A 106 -11.61 -5.65 -0.89
N ASP A 107 -11.48 -5.61 0.44
CA ASP A 107 -11.67 -4.40 1.23
C ASP A 107 -10.64 -3.32 0.91
N GLY A 108 -9.51 -3.71 0.31
CA GLY A 108 -8.44 -2.82 -0.13
C GLY A 108 -7.36 -2.56 0.92
N SER A 109 -7.11 -3.52 1.83
CA SER A 109 -5.97 -3.47 2.75
C SER A 109 -4.67 -3.22 1.99
N SER A 110 -3.79 -2.40 2.53
CA SER A 110 -2.47 -2.16 1.91
C SER A 110 -1.54 -3.35 2.09
N ALA A 111 -1.68 -4.04 3.22
CA ALA A 111 -0.98 -5.27 3.54
C ALA A 111 -1.86 -6.17 4.42
N ILE A 112 -1.57 -7.45 4.42
CA ILE A 112 -2.15 -8.47 5.29
C ILE A 112 -1.02 -9.12 6.09
N MET A 113 -1.26 -9.49 7.33
CA MET A 113 -0.22 -9.93 8.26
C MET A 113 -0.54 -11.30 8.87
N LEU A 114 0.43 -12.19 8.87
CA LEU A 114 0.46 -13.40 9.67
C LEU A 114 1.12 -13.10 11.02
N SER A 115 0.67 -13.77 12.07
CA SER A 115 1.16 -13.62 13.44
C SER A 115 1.71 -14.96 13.96
N GLY A 116 0.92 -15.70 14.72
CA GLY A 116 1.29 -16.99 15.28
C GLY A 116 1.69 -18.02 14.23
N GLU A 117 1.06 -17.96 13.06
CA GLU A 117 1.27 -18.86 11.91
C GLU A 117 2.74 -18.88 11.46
N THR A 118 3.43 -17.73 11.55
CA THR A 118 4.84 -17.59 11.16
C THR A 118 5.80 -17.45 12.35
N ALA A 119 5.32 -16.98 13.50
CA ALA A 119 6.16 -16.76 14.67
C ALA A 119 6.39 -18.04 15.50
N ALA A 120 5.39 -18.92 15.58
CA ALA A 120 5.42 -20.13 16.42
C ALA A 120 4.74 -21.33 15.76
N GLY A 121 4.26 -21.19 14.51
CA GLY A 121 3.58 -22.27 13.79
C GLY A 121 4.53 -23.36 13.28
N GLU A 122 3.97 -24.53 13.01
CA GLU A 122 4.69 -25.68 12.47
C GLU A 122 4.91 -25.57 10.93
N HIS A 123 4.14 -24.68 10.26
CA HIS A 123 4.12 -24.53 8.80
C HIS A 123 4.31 -23.08 8.33
N PRO A 124 5.35 -22.33 8.78
CA PRO A 124 5.47 -20.89 8.54
C PRO A 124 5.63 -20.53 7.07
N VAL A 125 6.39 -21.32 6.31
CA VAL A 125 6.64 -21.08 4.88
C VAL A 125 5.37 -21.35 4.06
N GLU A 126 4.66 -22.42 4.38
CA GLU A 126 3.39 -22.79 3.75
C GLU A 126 2.29 -21.75 4.02
N ALA A 127 2.24 -21.18 5.23
CA ALA A 127 1.32 -20.13 5.59
C ALA A 127 1.55 -18.86 4.73
N VAL A 128 2.79 -18.41 4.57
CA VAL A 128 3.13 -17.29 3.69
C VAL A 128 2.75 -17.58 2.24
N LYS A 129 3.09 -18.77 1.73
CA LYS A 129 2.75 -19.18 0.35
C LYS A 129 1.24 -19.25 0.13
N ALA A 130 0.49 -19.76 1.12
CA ALA A 130 -0.97 -19.83 1.06
C ALA A 130 -1.57 -18.43 1.01
N MET A 131 -1.15 -17.53 1.91
CA MET A 131 -1.62 -16.14 1.96
C MET A 131 -1.33 -15.41 0.65
N ALA A 132 -0.10 -15.49 0.11
CA ALA A 132 0.28 -14.89 -1.15
C ALA A 132 -0.59 -15.40 -2.31
N LYS A 133 -0.76 -16.73 -2.42
CA LYS A 133 -1.58 -17.33 -3.47
C LYS A 133 -3.04 -16.89 -3.42
N ILE A 134 -3.60 -16.75 -2.21
CA ILE A 134 -4.99 -16.27 -2.04
C ILE A 134 -5.08 -14.82 -2.45
N ALA A 135 -4.14 -13.96 -2.01
CA ALA A 135 -4.11 -12.55 -2.36
C ALA A 135 -3.98 -12.34 -3.88
N GLU A 136 -3.03 -13.01 -4.53
CA GLU A 136 -2.85 -12.95 -5.99
C GLU A 136 -4.10 -13.39 -6.76
N GLN A 137 -4.81 -14.40 -6.26
CA GLN A 137 -6.05 -14.86 -6.89
C GLN A 137 -7.21 -13.89 -6.67
N ALA A 138 -7.29 -13.26 -5.49
CA ALA A 138 -8.28 -12.23 -5.18
C ALA A 138 -8.07 -11.00 -6.07
N GLU A 139 -6.84 -10.55 -6.27
CA GLU A 139 -6.50 -9.40 -7.11
C GLU A 139 -6.92 -9.56 -8.57
N LYS A 140 -7.00 -10.80 -9.09
CA LYS A 140 -7.48 -11.05 -10.46
C LYS A 140 -8.97 -10.75 -10.65
N ASN A 141 -9.75 -10.73 -9.57
CA ASN A 141 -11.19 -10.48 -9.60
C ASN A 141 -11.52 -9.05 -9.18
N THR A 142 -11.16 -8.13 -10.03
CA THR A 142 -11.19 -6.68 -9.81
C THR A 142 -12.57 -6.11 -9.51
N GLN A 143 -13.63 -6.77 -9.98
CA GLN A 143 -15.01 -6.38 -9.70
C GLN A 143 -15.38 -6.40 -8.20
N TYR A 144 -14.64 -7.14 -7.40
CA TYR A 144 -14.82 -7.22 -5.94
C TYR A 144 -13.93 -6.28 -5.15
N ILE A 145 -12.90 -5.68 -5.79
CA ILE A 145 -12.10 -4.67 -5.12
C ILE A 145 -12.97 -3.44 -4.94
N ASN A 146 -13.14 -3.05 -3.70
CA ASN A 146 -13.98 -1.92 -3.33
C ASN A 146 -13.41 -0.64 -3.93
N TYR A 147 -13.92 -0.25 -5.12
CA TYR A 147 -13.57 1.02 -5.74
C TYR A 147 -14.12 2.14 -4.85
N ILE A 148 -13.24 2.96 -4.33
CA ILE A 148 -13.66 4.24 -3.77
C ILE A 148 -14.20 5.02 -4.95
N LYS A 149 -15.44 5.47 -4.86
CA LYS A 149 -16.04 6.28 -5.91
C LYS A 149 -15.25 7.59 -6.08
N PRO A 150 -15.11 8.11 -7.30
CA PRO A 150 -14.39 9.37 -7.52
C PRO A 150 -14.85 10.51 -6.61
N GLU A 151 -16.14 10.56 -6.27
CA GLU A 151 -16.77 11.54 -5.38
C GLU A 151 -16.29 11.45 -3.92
N ASP A 152 -15.82 10.28 -3.48
CA ASP A 152 -15.31 10.08 -2.12
C ASP A 152 -13.86 10.59 -1.97
N TYR A 153 -13.17 10.84 -3.10
CA TYR A 153 -11.83 11.39 -3.10
C TYR A 153 -11.86 12.92 -3.14
N HIS A 154 -11.63 13.53 -2.00
CA HIS A 154 -11.30 14.96 -1.99
C HIS A 154 -9.83 15.14 -2.39
N ILE A 155 -9.60 15.45 -3.67
CA ILE A 155 -8.26 15.77 -4.18
C ILE A 155 -7.84 17.10 -3.60
N LYS A 156 -6.82 17.08 -2.75
CA LYS A 156 -6.39 18.25 -1.96
C LYS A 156 -5.26 19.05 -2.62
N ASN A 157 -4.50 18.44 -3.52
CA ASN A 157 -3.31 19.05 -4.10
C ASN A 157 -2.97 18.47 -5.49
N LEU A 158 -2.02 19.12 -6.16
CA LEU A 158 -1.58 18.75 -7.50
C LEU A 158 -1.04 17.31 -7.58
N SER A 159 -0.27 16.87 -6.59
CA SER A 159 0.32 15.53 -6.59
C SER A 159 -0.76 14.44 -6.51
N GLU A 160 -1.84 14.68 -5.76
CA GLU A 160 -2.98 13.77 -5.71
C GLU A 160 -3.73 13.74 -7.05
N ALA A 161 -3.96 14.92 -7.66
CA ALA A 161 -4.61 15.02 -8.97
C ALA A 161 -3.82 14.28 -10.05
N LEU A 162 -2.51 14.47 -10.09
CA LEU A 162 -1.64 13.80 -11.05
C LEU A 162 -1.55 12.28 -10.81
N SER A 163 -1.50 11.85 -9.56
CA SER A 163 -1.49 10.42 -9.25
C SER A 163 -2.80 9.74 -9.68
N HIS A 164 -3.94 10.40 -9.49
CA HIS A 164 -5.23 9.94 -10.00
C HIS A 164 -5.23 9.90 -11.53
N SER A 165 -4.80 10.99 -12.19
CA SER A 165 -4.71 11.05 -13.64
C SER A 165 -3.78 10.01 -14.23
N ALA A 166 -2.66 9.69 -13.56
CA ALA A 166 -1.76 8.63 -14.00
C ALA A 166 -2.43 7.24 -13.99
N CYS A 167 -3.24 6.94 -12.96
CA CYS A 167 -4.00 5.70 -12.89
C CYS A 167 -5.07 5.63 -13.99
N THR A 168 -5.84 6.71 -14.18
CA THR A 168 -6.88 6.78 -15.22
C THR A 168 -6.27 6.67 -16.62
N LEU A 169 -5.20 7.44 -16.88
CA LEU A 169 -4.48 7.38 -18.16
C LEU A 169 -3.96 5.97 -18.43
N ALA A 170 -3.35 5.32 -17.44
CA ALA A 170 -2.85 3.96 -17.60
C ALA A 170 -3.96 2.97 -17.98
N GLN A 171 -5.12 3.10 -17.37
CA GLN A 171 -6.30 2.30 -17.70
C GLN A 171 -6.80 2.56 -19.13
N ASP A 172 -6.98 3.83 -19.49
CA ASP A 172 -7.54 4.25 -20.79
C ASP A 172 -6.68 3.79 -21.97
N ILE A 173 -5.36 3.85 -21.83
CA ILE A 173 -4.43 3.46 -22.91
C ILE A 173 -4.02 1.98 -22.87
N GLY A 174 -4.49 1.21 -21.88
CA GLY A 174 -4.11 -0.19 -21.67
C GLY A 174 -2.63 -0.37 -21.33
N ALA A 175 -2.06 0.57 -20.55
CA ALA A 175 -0.68 0.45 -20.06
C ALA A 175 -0.51 -0.80 -19.20
N LYS A 176 0.71 -1.35 -19.18
CA LYS A 176 1.04 -2.55 -18.42
C LYS A 176 1.64 -2.26 -17.05
N LEU A 177 2.11 -1.04 -16.84
CA LEU A 177 2.84 -0.66 -15.65
C LEU A 177 2.76 0.85 -15.42
N ILE A 178 2.76 1.27 -14.16
CA ILE A 178 2.98 2.67 -13.76
C ILE A 178 4.33 2.77 -13.06
N VAL A 179 5.19 3.69 -13.50
CA VAL A 179 6.45 4.00 -12.82
C VAL A 179 6.28 5.32 -12.08
N ALA A 180 6.23 5.25 -10.75
CA ALA A 180 6.17 6.41 -9.88
C ALA A 180 7.57 6.76 -9.37
N CYS A 181 8.16 7.80 -9.96
CA CYS A 181 9.45 8.31 -9.55
C CYS A 181 9.28 9.19 -8.32
N THR A 182 9.89 8.80 -7.22
CA THR A 182 9.65 9.43 -5.92
C THR A 182 10.90 9.44 -5.06
N ARG A 183 11.16 10.53 -4.34
CA ARG A 183 12.29 10.59 -3.39
C ARG A 183 11.90 10.03 -2.03
N SER A 184 10.74 10.43 -1.50
CA SER A 184 10.26 10.05 -0.16
C SER A 184 9.26 8.86 -0.16
N GLY A 185 8.93 8.31 -1.32
CA GLY A 185 7.87 7.32 -1.45
C GLY A 185 6.47 7.92 -1.64
N TYR A 186 6.31 9.24 -1.49
CA TYR A 186 4.99 9.88 -1.44
C TYR A 186 4.19 9.68 -2.74
N THR A 187 4.78 9.92 -3.92
CA THR A 187 4.09 9.75 -5.21
C THR A 187 3.63 8.32 -5.42
N ALA A 188 4.50 7.33 -5.17
CA ALA A 188 4.13 5.92 -5.32
C ALA A 188 3.02 5.50 -4.35
N LYS A 189 3.04 6.02 -3.11
CA LYS A 189 1.98 5.82 -2.12
C LYS A 189 0.65 6.43 -2.58
N LEU A 190 0.68 7.62 -3.19
CA LEU A 190 -0.52 8.25 -3.75
C LEU A 190 -1.08 7.47 -4.94
N VAL A 191 -0.25 6.99 -5.87
CA VAL A 191 -0.69 6.12 -6.97
C VAL A 191 -1.30 4.84 -6.41
N SER A 192 -0.63 4.20 -5.44
CA SER A 192 -1.09 2.97 -4.79
C SER A 192 -2.47 3.10 -4.14
N ARG A 193 -2.82 4.26 -3.56
CA ARG A 193 -4.13 4.46 -2.90
C ARG A 193 -5.32 4.32 -3.85
N PHE A 194 -5.12 4.60 -5.14
CA PHE A 194 -6.17 4.45 -6.17
C PHE A 194 -6.37 3.01 -6.62
N ARG A 195 -5.51 2.08 -6.17
CA ARG A 195 -5.60 0.65 -6.50
C ARG A 195 -5.70 0.40 -8.02
N PRO A 196 -4.75 0.91 -8.83
CA PRO A 196 -4.74 0.58 -10.24
C PRO A 196 -4.63 -0.93 -10.43
N MET A 197 -5.19 -1.43 -11.55
CA MET A 197 -5.23 -2.86 -11.89
C MET A 197 -3.91 -3.41 -12.41
N ILE A 198 -2.88 -2.60 -12.45
CA ILE A 198 -1.54 -2.90 -12.93
C ILE A 198 -0.52 -2.58 -11.85
N ASP A 199 0.62 -3.23 -11.91
CA ASP A 199 1.70 -3.03 -10.96
C ASP A 199 2.26 -1.61 -11.01
N ILE A 200 2.78 -1.16 -9.87
CA ILE A 200 3.41 0.14 -9.71
C ILE A 200 4.88 -0.08 -9.36
N ILE A 201 5.79 0.45 -10.16
CA ILE A 201 7.18 0.59 -9.72
C ILE A 201 7.30 1.88 -8.91
N GLY A 202 7.71 1.76 -7.66
CA GLY A 202 8.12 2.87 -6.82
C GLY A 202 9.62 3.08 -6.93
N MET A 203 10.05 3.90 -7.91
CA MET A 203 11.47 4.15 -8.15
C MET A 203 11.97 5.28 -7.26
N THR A 204 13.00 5.02 -6.44
CA THR A 204 13.53 5.97 -5.46
C THR A 204 15.04 5.90 -5.35
N THR A 205 15.64 7.01 -4.92
CA THR A 205 17.07 7.13 -4.58
C THR A 205 17.34 7.01 -3.07
N ASP A 206 16.28 6.92 -2.27
CA ASP A 206 16.34 6.85 -0.81
C ASP A 206 16.02 5.44 -0.32
N GLU A 207 16.97 4.82 0.40
CA GLU A 207 16.85 3.45 0.89
C GLU A 207 15.69 3.29 1.90
N ARG A 208 15.38 4.32 2.68
CA ARG A 208 14.27 4.30 3.63
C ARG A 208 12.93 4.31 2.90
N ALA A 209 12.81 5.16 1.87
CA ALA A 209 11.62 5.16 1.00
C ALA A 209 11.44 3.81 0.30
N TYR A 210 12.52 3.21 -0.19
CA TYR A 210 12.52 1.87 -0.77
C TYR A 210 11.89 0.84 0.18
N ARG A 211 12.36 0.79 1.43
CA ARG A 211 11.83 -0.16 2.44
C ARG A 211 10.37 0.12 2.79
N LYS A 212 9.99 1.39 2.97
CA LYS A 212 8.61 1.79 3.28
C LYS A 212 7.62 1.44 2.18
N LEU A 213 8.05 1.53 0.93
CA LEU A 213 7.19 1.25 -0.23
C LEU A 213 6.74 -0.21 -0.30
N ALA A 214 7.49 -1.16 0.28
CA ALA A 214 7.11 -2.57 0.35
C ALA A 214 5.78 -2.82 1.09
N LEU A 215 5.32 -1.88 1.93
CA LEU A 215 4.01 -1.94 2.60
C LEU A 215 2.88 -1.27 1.81
N SER A 216 3.12 -0.82 0.60
CA SER A 216 2.13 -0.16 -0.24
C SER A 216 1.55 -1.14 -1.25
N TRP A 217 0.22 -1.16 -1.39
CA TRP A 217 -0.47 -2.02 -2.35
C TRP A 217 0.12 -1.91 -3.76
N GLY A 218 0.42 -3.06 -4.38
CA GLY A 218 0.84 -3.15 -5.79
C GLY A 218 2.13 -2.42 -6.12
N VAL A 219 2.92 -2.00 -5.11
CA VAL A 219 4.18 -1.29 -5.33
C VAL A 219 5.36 -2.23 -5.26
N ILE A 220 6.11 -2.28 -6.33
CA ILE A 220 7.42 -2.92 -6.42
C ILE A 220 8.46 -1.81 -6.22
N PRO A 221 9.15 -1.76 -5.08
CA PRO A 221 10.18 -0.74 -4.87
C PRO A 221 11.43 -1.05 -5.69
N VAL A 222 12.01 -0.02 -6.31
CA VAL A 222 13.24 -0.12 -7.10
C VAL A 222 14.18 1.00 -6.70
N MET A 223 15.42 0.65 -6.39
CA MET A 223 16.48 1.65 -6.15
C MET A 223 17.00 2.19 -7.48
N SER A 224 17.26 3.47 -7.51
CA SER A 224 17.84 4.18 -8.65
C SER A 224 18.90 5.18 -8.21
N GLU A 225 19.66 5.68 -9.17
CA GLU A 225 20.61 6.76 -8.96
C GLU A 225 19.92 8.12 -9.02
N GLU A 226 20.61 9.18 -8.61
CA GLU A 226 20.11 10.56 -8.75
C GLU A 226 20.08 10.97 -10.23
N PHE A 227 19.07 11.75 -10.61
CA PHE A 227 18.84 12.17 -11.99
C PHE A 227 19.18 13.63 -12.18
N SER A 228 19.86 13.93 -13.28
CA SER A 228 20.22 15.29 -13.66
C SER A 228 19.13 16.00 -14.48
N SER A 229 18.28 15.25 -15.16
CA SER A 229 17.19 15.78 -16.02
C SER A 229 15.98 14.88 -16.03
N VAL A 230 14.84 15.39 -16.56
CA VAL A 230 13.60 14.64 -16.73
C VAL A 230 13.77 13.49 -17.73
N ASP A 231 14.53 13.72 -18.80
CA ASP A 231 14.78 12.70 -19.82
C ASP A 231 15.57 11.51 -19.25
N VAL A 232 16.56 11.80 -18.40
CA VAL A 232 17.32 10.77 -17.67
C VAL A 232 16.42 10.02 -16.70
N LEU A 233 15.56 10.73 -15.96
CA LEU A 233 14.57 10.12 -15.06
C LEU A 233 13.67 9.13 -15.81
N PHE A 234 13.13 9.52 -16.95
CA PHE A 234 12.25 8.67 -17.75
C PHE A 234 13.00 7.50 -18.38
N HIS A 235 14.25 7.71 -18.82
CA HIS A 235 15.09 6.63 -19.29
C HIS A 235 15.31 5.56 -18.21
N PHE A 236 15.70 5.96 -17.00
CA PHE A 236 15.85 5.01 -15.88
C PHE A 236 14.54 4.35 -15.49
N GLY A 237 13.40 5.07 -15.52
CA GLY A 237 12.09 4.50 -15.30
C GLY A 237 11.75 3.40 -16.30
N LYS A 238 12.08 3.61 -17.57
CA LYS A 238 11.92 2.61 -18.63
C LYS A 238 12.84 1.40 -18.42
N CYS A 239 14.10 1.63 -18.06
CA CYS A 239 15.05 0.55 -17.73
C CYS A 239 14.58 -0.26 -16.52
N ALA A 240 14.07 0.40 -15.47
CA ALA A 240 13.50 -0.26 -14.31
C ALA A 240 12.29 -1.12 -14.67
N ALA A 241 11.40 -0.61 -15.52
CA ALA A 241 10.24 -1.37 -16.02
C ALA A 241 10.69 -2.65 -16.77
N ILE A 242 11.66 -2.54 -17.66
CA ILE A 242 12.19 -3.69 -18.41
C ILE A 242 12.84 -4.71 -17.46
N ALA A 243 13.60 -4.24 -16.48
CA ALA A 243 14.32 -5.10 -15.52
C ALA A 243 13.38 -5.96 -14.66
N THR A 244 12.12 -5.54 -14.44
CA THR A 244 11.14 -6.37 -13.71
C THR A 244 10.66 -7.59 -14.50
N GLY A 245 10.81 -7.59 -15.82
CA GLY A 245 10.23 -8.63 -16.69
C GLY A 245 8.70 -8.55 -16.84
N LEU A 246 8.05 -7.55 -16.28
CA LEU A 246 6.57 -7.37 -16.36
C LEU A 246 6.11 -6.76 -17.68
N VAL A 247 7.03 -6.19 -18.45
CA VAL A 247 6.75 -5.53 -19.72
C VAL A 247 7.60 -6.10 -20.86
N LYS A 248 7.07 -6.07 -22.06
CA LYS A 248 7.72 -6.52 -23.30
C LYS A 248 7.69 -5.44 -24.36
N LYS A 249 8.48 -5.60 -25.41
CA LYS A 249 8.53 -4.67 -26.56
C LYS A 249 7.12 -4.42 -27.12
N GLY A 250 6.76 -3.15 -27.27
CA GLY A 250 5.47 -2.66 -27.72
C GLY A 250 4.47 -2.37 -26.59
N ASP A 251 4.74 -2.78 -25.36
CA ASP A 251 3.89 -2.42 -24.22
C ASP A 251 4.05 -0.93 -23.87
N LYS A 252 2.94 -0.32 -23.43
CA LYS A 252 2.93 1.05 -22.93
C LYS A 252 3.10 1.06 -21.40
N ILE A 253 3.82 2.05 -20.92
CA ILE A 253 3.96 2.36 -19.48
C ILE A 253 3.63 3.82 -19.25
N VAL A 254 3.13 4.14 -18.05
CA VAL A 254 2.93 5.51 -17.60
C VAL A 254 3.99 5.84 -16.58
N LEU A 255 4.71 6.95 -16.77
CA LEU A 255 5.68 7.47 -15.81
C LEU A 255 5.10 8.72 -15.16
N THR A 256 5.26 8.83 -13.84
CA THR A 256 4.87 10.02 -13.09
C THR A 256 5.91 10.36 -12.04
N GLY A 257 6.09 11.65 -11.76
CA GLY A 257 7.07 12.10 -10.77
C GLY A 257 7.20 13.61 -10.71
N GLY A 258 8.18 14.07 -9.96
CA GLY A 258 8.58 15.48 -9.89
C GLY A 258 9.83 15.77 -10.73
N LYS A 259 10.02 17.04 -11.06
CA LYS A 259 11.27 17.49 -11.71
C LYS A 259 12.48 17.20 -10.80
N PRO A 260 13.63 16.78 -11.37
CA PRO A 260 14.89 16.76 -10.64
C PRO A 260 15.14 18.10 -9.94
N ASN A 261 15.67 18.10 -8.74
CA ASN A 261 15.88 19.28 -7.90
C ASN A 261 14.59 20.00 -7.41
N GLY A 262 13.40 19.41 -7.62
CA GLY A 262 12.16 19.88 -7.03
C GLY A 262 12.05 19.55 -5.54
N LYS A 263 11.10 20.20 -4.84
CA LYS A 263 10.75 19.82 -3.46
C LYS A 263 10.17 18.41 -3.44
N SER A 264 10.61 17.60 -2.47
CA SER A 264 10.01 16.26 -2.23
C SER A 264 8.50 16.38 -2.04
N GLY A 265 7.75 15.44 -2.64
CA GLY A 265 6.28 15.43 -2.55
C GLY A 265 5.55 16.21 -3.65
N ASN A 266 6.25 16.88 -4.56
CA ASN A 266 5.65 17.65 -5.67
C ASN A 266 5.77 16.90 -7.01
N ALA A 267 4.94 15.87 -7.20
CA ALA A 267 4.75 15.30 -8.53
C ALA A 267 4.06 16.33 -9.45
N ASN A 268 4.65 16.58 -10.62
CA ASN A 268 4.13 17.55 -11.59
C ASN A 268 4.33 17.11 -13.06
N LEU A 269 4.68 15.84 -13.28
CA LEU A 269 4.95 15.25 -14.58
C LEU A 269 4.19 13.94 -14.74
N ILE A 270 3.62 13.75 -15.92
CA ILE A 270 3.14 12.46 -16.43
C ILE A 270 3.66 12.32 -17.87
N SER A 271 4.16 11.13 -18.19
CA SER A 271 4.54 10.76 -19.56
C SER A 271 4.07 9.35 -19.88
N VAL A 272 3.91 9.07 -21.15
CA VAL A 272 3.63 7.73 -21.69
C VAL A 272 4.83 7.31 -22.53
N GLU A 273 5.37 6.15 -22.23
CA GLU A 273 6.47 5.56 -22.98
C GLU A 273 6.06 4.21 -23.57
N THR A 274 6.63 3.88 -24.73
CA THR A 274 6.54 2.55 -25.33
C THR A 274 7.87 1.81 -25.12
N ILE A 275 7.81 0.57 -24.66
CA ILE A 275 8.97 -0.30 -24.45
C ILE A 275 9.57 -0.76 -25.78
#